data_7404264c28a95549cae71c7e23b57bdc
#
_entry.id   7404264c28a95549cae71c7e23b57bdc
#
_cell.length_a   1.000
_cell.length_b   1.000
_cell.length_c   1.000
_cell.angle_alpha   90.00
_cell.angle_beta   90.00
_cell.angle_gamma   90.00
#
_symmetry.space_group_name_H-M   'P 1'
#
loop_
_entity.id
_entity.type
_entity.pdbx_description
1 polymer ?
#
loop_
_entity_poly.entity_id
_entity_poly.type
_entity_poly.pdbx_seq_one_letter_code
_entity_poly.pdbx_strand_id
1 'polypeptide(L)'
;MKKLLFPLFFFWINILIAQNYQNICTPGITFYRSPDNFFKALRSDSVLPVGVGDTLFFSYRAIRTLSDTGCLDTTSGSILGRKIYKTQTGWFYLFNRNGDTVKINSQAILNQSWRFCPLPANGYLEAKVTSVISDSVLGTPDAVKSITLQAKDAGNNNIAHLLNQKSIRLSQHWGLSRILDVFSVPNDTTFYTLAGKSVPAVGIQNLTWPEIYDYHAGDEFHFIGSGTGAGWKTIMKVLTRIDYGLDSVKYTMEHCQQLMSATYPNYSTVHDTVTQTFSFIENPGSAWLSKLPGEFIRDGYSANDYWFSTQYVPDRRQKGISWSGFLFTQAWNGGDTCWRTGNGYTWTISTGNYSEGLGRTKTYWYQADPPYFAQMEENMVFYKKGTISWGTPISTDCFTLLRIESKEVEVPTGIIVVPNPAETEVQVTLHGFNPDDSWNFTLYTYSGIKVFSGKASSNQFILSRDGLASGLYILTISDRNGAIKGRTRIIYK
;
A
#
# COMPACT_ATOMS: atom_id res chain seq x y z
N MET A 1 -58.72 23.11 -57.99
CA MET A 1 -57.74 23.44 -56.92
C MET A 1 -56.95 22.17 -56.55
N LYS A 2 -55.77 21.99 -57.09
CA LYS A 2 -54.86 20.83 -56.74
C LYS A 2 -53.92 21.31 -55.62
N LYS A 3 -54.05 20.68 -54.43
CA LYS A 3 -53.15 20.93 -53.31
C LYS A 3 -51.89 20.15 -53.55
N LEU A 4 -50.76 20.83 -53.79
CA LEU A 4 -49.41 20.26 -53.81
C LEU A 4 -48.97 20.03 -52.36
N LEU A 5 -48.82 18.79 -51.96
CA LEU A 5 -48.16 18.42 -50.70
C LEU A 5 -46.65 18.36 -50.95
N PHE A 6 -45.89 19.27 -50.32
CA PHE A 6 -44.43 19.21 -50.27
C PHE A 6 -44.00 18.33 -49.14
N PRO A 7 -43.25 17.24 -49.33
CA PRO A 7 -42.67 16.51 -48.20
C PRO A 7 -41.46 17.26 -47.67
N LEU A 8 -41.56 17.74 -46.44
CA LEU A 8 -40.42 18.26 -45.67
C LEU A 8 -39.48 17.08 -45.36
N PHE A 9 -38.42 16.92 -46.12
CA PHE A 9 -37.27 16.09 -45.75
C PHE A 9 -36.49 16.80 -44.64
N PHE A 10 -36.69 16.36 -43.40
CA PHE A 10 -35.83 16.71 -42.30
C PHE A 10 -34.47 15.98 -42.50
N PHE A 11 -33.52 16.65 -43.10
CA PHE A 11 -32.12 16.29 -43.01
C PHE A 11 -31.68 16.44 -41.57
N TRP A 12 -31.60 15.33 -40.85
CA TRP A 12 -30.83 15.27 -39.62
C TRP A 12 -29.37 15.44 -39.99
N ILE A 13 -28.89 16.68 -39.98
CA ILE A 13 -27.47 16.98 -39.97
C ILE A 13 -26.97 16.52 -38.62
N ASN A 14 -26.42 15.31 -38.56
CA ASN A 14 -25.55 14.92 -37.49
C ASN A 14 -24.35 15.88 -37.53
N ILE A 15 -24.43 16.98 -36.80
CA ILE A 15 -23.29 17.81 -36.48
C ILE A 15 -22.37 16.89 -35.71
N LEU A 16 -21.39 16.28 -36.39
CA LEU A 16 -20.21 15.68 -35.78
C LEU A 16 -19.48 16.85 -35.10
N ILE A 17 -19.96 17.24 -33.91
CA ILE A 17 -19.18 18.05 -33.01
C ILE A 17 -17.95 17.22 -32.77
N ALA A 18 -16.81 17.66 -33.27
CA ALA A 18 -15.53 17.07 -32.99
C ALA A 18 -15.41 17.01 -31.48
N GLN A 19 -15.68 15.82 -30.91
CA GLN A 19 -15.68 15.62 -29.46
C GLN A 19 -14.27 15.88 -28.99
N ASN A 20 -14.07 17.03 -28.37
CA ASN A 20 -12.76 17.47 -27.93
C ASN A 20 -12.39 16.71 -26.63
N TYR A 21 -11.76 15.55 -26.79
CA TYR A 21 -11.23 14.77 -25.70
C TYR A 21 -9.98 15.48 -25.16
N GLN A 22 -10.22 16.48 -24.34
CA GLN A 22 -9.15 17.30 -23.79
C GLN A 22 -8.55 16.69 -22.55
N ASN A 23 -7.26 16.90 -22.44
CA ASN A 23 -6.47 16.98 -21.22
C ASN A 23 -6.27 15.69 -20.41
N ILE A 24 -5.37 14.89 -20.95
CA ILE A 24 -4.63 13.89 -20.18
C ILE A 24 -3.89 14.58 -19.00
N CYS A 25 -3.37 15.81 -19.22
CA CYS A 25 -2.73 16.65 -18.20
C CYS A 25 -3.64 17.83 -17.85
N THR A 26 -4.43 17.70 -16.80
CA THR A 26 -5.28 18.81 -16.30
C THR A 26 -4.58 19.51 -15.12
N PRO A 27 -4.97 20.76 -14.81
CA PRO A 27 -4.60 21.40 -13.57
C PRO A 27 -5.00 20.55 -12.35
N GLY A 28 -4.20 20.65 -11.28
CA GLY A 28 -4.45 19.91 -10.04
C GLY A 28 -3.93 18.47 -10.08
N ILE A 29 -4.50 17.65 -9.22
CA ILE A 29 -4.09 16.27 -9.02
C ILE A 29 -5.16 15.34 -9.59
N THR A 30 -4.73 14.32 -10.32
CA THR A 30 -5.59 13.23 -10.78
C THR A 30 -5.17 11.95 -10.08
N PHE A 31 -6.11 11.26 -9.44
CA PHE A 31 -5.86 10.01 -8.71
C PHE A 31 -6.36 8.81 -9.52
N TYR A 32 -5.54 7.78 -9.56
CA TYR A 32 -5.83 6.50 -10.19
C TYR A 32 -5.71 5.38 -9.16
N ARG A 33 -6.57 4.36 -9.27
CA ARG A 33 -6.62 3.21 -8.38
C ARG A 33 -6.31 1.93 -9.13
N SER A 34 -5.41 1.10 -8.58
CA SER A 34 -5.17 -0.26 -9.06
C SER A 34 -6.25 -1.24 -8.59
N PRO A 35 -6.34 -2.44 -9.17
CA PRO A 35 -7.21 -3.51 -8.65
C PRO A 35 -6.94 -3.87 -7.19
N ASP A 36 -5.68 -3.77 -6.75
CA ASP A 36 -5.23 -4.06 -5.38
C ASP A 36 -5.40 -2.87 -4.42
N ASN A 37 -6.21 -1.87 -4.80
CA ASN A 37 -6.52 -0.70 -4.00
C ASN A 37 -5.34 0.27 -3.73
N PHE A 38 -4.22 0.14 -4.43
CA PHE A 38 -3.15 1.13 -4.38
C PHE A 38 -3.46 2.31 -5.30
N PHE A 39 -3.04 3.49 -4.87
CA PHE A 39 -3.21 4.71 -5.63
C PHE A 39 -1.92 5.12 -6.33
N LYS A 40 -2.11 5.64 -7.53
CA LYS A 40 -1.14 6.46 -8.26
C LYS A 40 -1.75 7.82 -8.45
N ALA A 41 -0.92 8.83 -8.65
CA ALA A 41 -1.41 10.17 -8.94
C ALA A 41 -0.67 10.77 -10.12
N LEU A 42 -1.27 11.78 -10.73
CA LEU A 42 -0.67 12.63 -11.74
C LEU A 42 -0.82 14.08 -11.28
N ARG A 43 0.28 14.80 -11.21
CA ARG A 43 0.36 16.25 -10.99
C ARG A 43 1.48 16.79 -11.87
N SER A 44 1.21 17.86 -12.59
CA SER A 44 2.24 18.58 -13.33
C SER A 44 2.90 19.60 -12.43
N ASP A 45 4.18 19.42 -12.15
CA ASP A 45 4.97 20.35 -11.32
C ASP A 45 5.50 21.53 -12.14
N SER A 46 5.71 21.34 -13.44
CA SER A 46 6.04 22.41 -14.37
C SER A 46 5.49 22.16 -15.76
N VAL A 47 5.23 23.25 -16.48
CA VAL A 47 4.67 23.27 -17.81
C VAL A 47 5.47 24.25 -18.67
N LEU A 48 5.99 23.78 -19.80
CA LEU A 48 6.77 24.60 -20.74
C LEU A 48 6.09 24.61 -22.10
N PRO A 49 5.74 25.79 -22.65
CA PRO A 49 5.33 25.89 -24.05
C PRO A 49 6.54 25.55 -24.95
N VAL A 50 6.28 24.77 -26.00
CA VAL A 50 7.29 24.34 -26.98
C VAL A 50 6.74 24.65 -28.39
N GLY A 51 7.15 25.76 -28.96
CA GLY A 51 6.61 26.20 -30.23
C GLY A 51 5.15 26.68 -30.17
N VAL A 52 4.46 26.68 -31.30
CA VAL A 52 3.09 27.16 -31.42
C VAL A 52 2.11 26.06 -31.02
N GLY A 53 1.50 26.18 -29.84
CA GLY A 53 0.43 25.29 -29.38
C GLY A 53 0.88 23.96 -28.78
N ASP A 54 2.14 23.62 -28.85
CA ASP A 54 2.70 22.42 -28.21
C ASP A 54 3.14 22.70 -26.77
N THR A 55 3.06 21.69 -25.93
CA THR A 55 3.32 21.83 -24.48
C THR A 55 4.05 20.65 -23.93
N LEU A 56 5.08 20.90 -23.13
CA LEU A 56 5.81 19.89 -22.37
C LEU A 56 5.45 20.01 -20.88
N PHE A 57 4.92 18.93 -20.32
CA PHE A 57 4.59 18.80 -18.91
C PHE A 57 5.65 17.95 -18.22
N PHE A 58 6.00 18.34 -17.00
CA PHE A 58 6.83 17.53 -16.12
C PHE A 58 6.02 17.13 -14.90
N SER A 59 5.80 15.83 -14.73
CA SER A 59 5.14 15.32 -13.53
C SER A 59 6.08 15.39 -12.30
N TYR A 60 5.53 15.28 -11.10
CA TYR A 60 6.34 15.16 -9.89
C TYR A 60 7.30 13.96 -9.97
N ARG A 61 8.42 14.04 -9.25
CA ARG A 61 9.38 12.94 -9.16
C ARG A 61 8.81 11.82 -8.30
N ALA A 62 8.86 10.61 -8.81
CA ALA A 62 8.43 9.42 -8.10
C ALA A 62 9.58 8.43 -7.95
N ILE A 63 9.64 7.79 -6.79
CA ILE A 63 10.48 6.61 -6.58
C ILE A 63 9.72 5.37 -7.05
N ARG A 64 10.42 4.48 -7.74
CA ARG A 64 9.86 3.22 -8.24
C ARG A 64 10.82 2.07 -8.00
N THR A 65 10.30 0.95 -7.56
CA THR A 65 11.07 -0.30 -7.49
C THR A 65 11.07 -0.95 -8.87
N LEU A 66 12.25 -1.27 -9.37
CA LEU A 66 12.44 -2.05 -10.59
C LEU A 66 12.34 -3.52 -10.21
N SER A 67 11.29 -4.21 -10.69
CA SER A 67 10.97 -5.59 -10.31
C SER A 67 12.02 -6.61 -10.73
N ASP A 68 12.76 -6.32 -11.79
CA ASP A 68 13.78 -7.19 -12.36
C ASP A 68 15.13 -7.14 -11.60
N THR A 69 15.42 -6.03 -10.96
CA THR A 69 16.71 -5.82 -10.27
C THR A 69 16.57 -5.53 -8.79
N GLY A 70 15.36 -5.20 -8.31
CA GLY A 70 15.13 -4.69 -6.96
C GLY A 70 15.71 -3.30 -6.72
N CYS A 71 16.18 -2.64 -7.78
CA CYS A 71 16.70 -1.28 -7.73
C CYS A 71 15.58 -0.25 -7.59
N LEU A 72 15.92 0.90 -7.07
CA LEU A 72 15.03 2.06 -7.00
C LEU A 72 15.38 3.04 -8.11
N ASP A 73 14.41 3.39 -8.95
CA ASP A 73 14.48 4.53 -9.85
C ASP A 73 13.95 5.77 -9.14
N THR A 74 14.79 6.79 -9.00
CA THR A 74 14.46 8.07 -8.35
C THR A 74 14.25 9.20 -9.37
N THR A 75 14.36 8.91 -10.66
CA THR A 75 14.26 9.88 -11.75
C THR A 75 12.94 9.82 -12.50
N SER A 76 12.20 8.71 -12.34
CA SER A 76 10.92 8.51 -12.98
C SER A 76 9.86 9.49 -12.47
N GLY A 77 8.83 9.65 -13.25
CA GLY A 77 7.63 10.36 -12.87
C GLY A 77 6.53 9.43 -12.38
N SER A 78 5.32 9.95 -12.35
CA SER A 78 4.11 9.20 -11.99
C SER A 78 3.70 8.21 -13.10
N ILE A 79 2.44 7.75 -13.05
CA ILE A 79 1.85 6.75 -13.97
C ILE A 79 2.05 7.03 -15.47
N LEU A 80 2.17 8.29 -15.88
CA LEU A 80 2.41 8.68 -17.29
C LEU A 80 3.87 8.98 -17.59
N GLY A 81 4.80 8.68 -16.67
CA GLY A 81 6.20 9.02 -16.80
C GLY A 81 6.53 10.44 -16.32
N ARG A 82 7.81 10.84 -16.43
CA ARG A 82 8.31 12.13 -15.97
C ARG A 82 8.00 13.27 -16.94
N LYS A 83 8.04 13.00 -18.23
CA LYS A 83 7.84 13.98 -19.30
C LYS A 83 6.65 13.58 -20.16
N ILE A 84 5.80 14.54 -20.45
CA ILE A 84 4.62 14.37 -21.29
C ILE A 84 4.63 15.50 -22.31
N TYR A 85 4.83 15.17 -23.57
CA TYR A 85 4.78 16.15 -24.65
C TYR A 85 3.43 16.08 -25.32
N LYS A 86 2.69 17.19 -25.38
CA LYS A 86 1.38 17.34 -26.01
C LYS A 86 1.50 18.26 -27.20
N THR A 87 1.03 17.79 -28.35
CA THR A 87 0.90 18.64 -29.56
C THR A 87 -0.43 19.37 -29.62
N GLN A 88 -0.46 20.42 -30.39
CA GLN A 88 -1.72 21.14 -30.73
C GLN A 88 -2.76 20.21 -31.38
N THR A 89 -2.32 19.19 -32.12
CA THR A 89 -3.19 18.21 -32.81
C THR A 89 -3.68 17.09 -31.92
N GLY A 90 -3.46 17.16 -30.59
CA GLY A 90 -3.97 16.21 -29.61
C GLY A 90 -3.17 14.91 -29.46
N TRP A 91 -1.96 14.87 -29.98
CA TRP A 91 -1.04 13.80 -29.68
C TRP A 91 -0.36 14.01 -28.33
N PHE A 92 -0.24 12.91 -27.57
CA PHE A 92 0.55 12.85 -26.35
C PHE A 92 1.67 11.83 -26.56
N TYR A 93 2.89 12.27 -26.30
CA TYR A 93 4.10 11.45 -26.33
C TYR A 93 4.57 11.30 -24.88
N LEU A 94 4.58 10.06 -24.42
CA LEU A 94 4.98 9.64 -23.09
C LEU A 94 6.24 8.78 -23.24
N PHE A 95 7.01 8.61 -22.17
CA PHE A 95 8.25 7.86 -22.25
C PHE A 95 8.26 6.78 -21.15
N ASN A 96 8.51 5.53 -21.58
CA ASN A 96 8.67 4.41 -20.66
C ASN A 96 10.07 4.41 -20.01
N ARG A 97 10.36 3.40 -19.18
CA ARG A 97 11.65 3.27 -18.50
C ARG A 97 12.85 3.09 -19.45
N ASN A 98 12.61 2.55 -20.64
CA ASN A 98 13.66 2.33 -21.64
C ASN A 98 13.89 3.56 -22.52
N GLY A 99 13.11 4.62 -22.33
CA GLY A 99 13.13 5.81 -23.18
C GLY A 99 12.29 5.66 -24.45
N ASP A 100 11.59 4.54 -24.65
CA ASP A 100 10.71 4.36 -25.80
C ASP A 100 9.51 5.29 -25.72
N THR A 101 9.08 5.77 -26.88
CA THR A 101 7.93 6.66 -26.97
C THR A 101 6.63 5.88 -26.99
N VAL A 102 5.75 6.16 -26.02
CA VAL A 102 4.36 5.71 -25.97
C VAL A 102 3.46 6.82 -26.45
N LYS A 103 2.61 6.56 -27.47
CA LYS A 103 1.80 7.59 -28.15
C LYS A 103 0.32 7.41 -27.90
N ILE A 104 -0.35 8.48 -27.48
CA ILE A 104 -1.82 8.51 -27.35
C ILE A 104 -2.35 9.62 -28.25
N ASN A 105 -3.32 9.31 -29.11
CA ASN A 105 -4.02 10.29 -29.91
C ASN A 105 -5.40 10.55 -29.28
N SER A 106 -5.58 11.69 -28.63
CA SER A 106 -6.83 12.05 -27.98
C SER A 106 -7.94 12.41 -29.00
N GLN A 107 -7.55 12.83 -30.22
CA GLN A 107 -8.47 13.21 -31.27
C GLN A 107 -8.83 12.06 -32.23
N ALA A 108 -8.23 10.88 -32.05
CA ALA A 108 -8.51 9.72 -32.91
C ALA A 108 -10.01 9.40 -32.92
N ILE A 109 -10.52 9.15 -34.13
CA ILE A 109 -11.93 8.78 -34.36
C ILE A 109 -12.11 7.24 -34.30
N LEU A 110 -13.36 6.80 -34.27
CA LEU A 110 -13.68 5.37 -34.30
C LEU A 110 -12.99 4.66 -35.49
N ASN A 111 -12.42 3.48 -35.23
CA ASN A 111 -11.63 2.67 -36.14
C ASN A 111 -10.24 3.22 -36.55
N GLN A 112 -9.87 4.42 -36.13
CA GLN A 112 -8.52 4.92 -36.37
C GLN A 112 -7.51 4.17 -35.51
N SER A 113 -6.37 3.82 -36.11
CA SER A 113 -5.26 3.14 -35.43
C SER A 113 -3.94 3.88 -35.62
N TRP A 114 -2.99 3.61 -34.71
CA TRP A 114 -1.63 4.16 -34.73
C TRP A 114 -0.65 3.25 -33.99
N ARG A 115 0.64 3.43 -34.24
CA ARG A 115 1.70 2.78 -33.45
C ARG A 115 1.74 3.40 -32.06
N PHE A 116 1.41 2.60 -31.03
CA PHE A 116 1.34 3.02 -29.63
C PHE A 116 2.72 3.02 -28.97
N CYS A 117 3.46 1.91 -29.08
CA CYS A 117 4.77 1.73 -28.46
C CYS A 117 5.58 0.73 -29.31
N PRO A 118 6.90 0.93 -29.49
CA PRO A 118 7.74 -0.07 -30.13
C PRO A 118 7.86 -1.33 -29.27
N LEU A 119 8.09 -2.47 -29.93
CA LEU A 119 8.42 -3.75 -29.32
C LEU A 119 9.76 -4.25 -29.87
N PRO A 120 10.41 -5.22 -29.22
CA PRO A 120 11.60 -5.88 -29.72
C PRO A 120 11.41 -6.42 -31.16
N ALA A 121 12.52 -6.66 -31.85
CA ALA A 121 12.54 -7.18 -33.22
C ALA A 121 11.74 -6.32 -34.23
N ASN A 122 11.75 -4.99 -34.06
CA ASN A 122 11.02 -4.03 -34.90
C ASN A 122 9.50 -4.21 -34.92
N GLY A 123 8.96 -4.97 -33.96
CA GLY A 123 7.53 -5.06 -33.72
C GLY A 123 7.00 -3.78 -33.06
N TYR A 124 5.69 -3.70 -32.86
CA TYR A 124 5.06 -2.59 -32.18
C TYR A 124 3.69 -2.99 -31.59
N LEU A 125 3.26 -2.27 -30.58
CA LEU A 125 1.86 -2.26 -30.14
C LEU A 125 1.09 -1.27 -31.03
N GLU A 126 0.04 -1.73 -31.68
CA GLU A 126 -0.96 -0.90 -32.33
C GLU A 126 -2.05 -0.54 -31.33
N ALA A 127 -2.44 0.72 -31.29
CA ALA A 127 -3.65 1.19 -30.62
C ALA A 127 -4.72 1.48 -31.66
N LYS A 128 -5.96 1.06 -31.40
CA LYS A 128 -7.13 1.32 -32.25
C LYS A 128 -8.32 1.76 -31.43
N VAL A 129 -9.02 2.82 -31.84
CA VAL A 129 -10.31 3.19 -31.23
C VAL A 129 -11.36 2.17 -31.65
N THR A 130 -11.83 1.38 -30.72
CA THR A 130 -12.78 0.28 -30.98
C THR A 130 -14.21 0.61 -30.61
N SER A 131 -14.43 1.57 -29.72
CA SER A 131 -15.78 2.06 -29.39
C SER A 131 -15.74 3.49 -28.83
N VAL A 132 -16.88 4.16 -28.98
CA VAL A 132 -17.18 5.43 -28.30
C VAL A 132 -18.60 5.27 -27.73
N ILE A 133 -18.72 5.21 -26.43
CA ILE A 133 -19.98 4.94 -25.72
C ILE A 133 -20.18 5.92 -24.58
N SER A 134 -21.43 6.12 -24.16
CA SER A 134 -21.71 6.80 -22.88
C SER A 134 -21.47 5.82 -21.73
N ASP A 135 -20.70 6.25 -20.74
CA ASP A 135 -20.40 5.47 -19.53
C ASP A 135 -20.30 6.41 -18.31
N SER A 136 -20.39 5.84 -17.12
CA SER A 136 -20.23 6.60 -15.87
C SER A 136 -18.74 6.75 -15.54
N VAL A 137 -18.27 7.98 -15.42
CA VAL A 137 -16.91 8.31 -14.97
C VAL A 137 -17.01 9.26 -13.78
N LEU A 138 -16.42 8.88 -12.64
CA LEU A 138 -16.54 9.61 -11.38
C LEU A 138 -17.98 9.92 -10.97
N GLY A 139 -18.90 8.99 -11.24
CA GLY A 139 -20.32 9.13 -10.92
C GLY A 139 -21.14 9.98 -11.90
N THR A 140 -20.54 10.49 -12.99
CA THR A 140 -21.22 11.29 -14.00
C THR A 140 -21.22 10.60 -15.37
N PRO A 141 -22.32 10.66 -16.15
CA PRO A 141 -22.33 10.18 -17.52
C PRO A 141 -21.34 10.95 -18.37
N ASP A 142 -20.55 10.24 -19.19
CA ASP A 142 -19.58 10.85 -20.09
C ASP A 142 -19.39 10.02 -21.36
N ALA A 143 -18.94 10.66 -22.45
CA ALA A 143 -18.54 9.95 -23.64
C ALA A 143 -17.13 9.37 -23.48
N VAL A 144 -17.01 8.05 -23.61
CA VAL A 144 -15.77 7.31 -23.36
C VAL A 144 -15.34 6.57 -24.60
N LYS A 145 -14.11 6.86 -25.06
CA LYS A 145 -13.40 6.07 -26.09
C LYS A 145 -12.72 4.87 -25.45
N SER A 146 -12.90 3.70 -26.05
CA SER A 146 -12.06 2.53 -25.77
C SER A 146 -11.00 2.39 -26.85
N ILE A 147 -9.73 2.34 -26.43
CA ILE A 147 -8.55 2.24 -27.30
C ILE A 147 -7.93 0.88 -27.02
N THR A 148 -8.14 -0.07 -27.91
CA THR A 148 -7.67 -1.45 -27.76
C THR A 148 -6.28 -1.62 -28.34
N LEU A 149 -5.44 -2.38 -27.66
CA LEU A 149 -4.05 -2.67 -28.03
C LEU A 149 -3.95 -4.03 -28.73
N GLN A 150 -3.08 -4.09 -29.74
CA GLN A 150 -2.75 -5.31 -30.47
C GLN A 150 -1.27 -5.29 -30.86
N ALA A 151 -0.53 -6.33 -30.49
CA ALA A 151 0.87 -6.46 -30.89
C ALA A 151 0.99 -6.95 -32.36
N LYS A 152 1.93 -6.33 -33.04
CA LYS A 152 2.26 -6.62 -34.45
C LYS A 152 3.76 -6.80 -34.63
N ASP A 153 4.15 -7.68 -35.56
CA ASP A 153 5.51 -7.82 -35.98
C ASP A 153 5.92 -6.71 -37.02
N ALA A 154 7.15 -6.77 -37.50
CA ALA A 154 7.65 -5.85 -38.51
C ALA A 154 6.89 -5.95 -39.84
N GLY A 155 6.29 -7.11 -40.14
CA GLY A 155 5.45 -7.37 -41.32
C GLY A 155 4.00 -6.98 -41.14
N ASN A 156 3.63 -6.35 -39.99
CA ASN A 156 2.26 -5.94 -39.66
C ASN A 156 1.30 -7.10 -39.34
N ASN A 157 1.82 -8.31 -39.10
CA ASN A 157 1.02 -9.45 -38.67
C ASN A 157 0.77 -9.39 -37.15
N ASN A 158 -0.38 -9.87 -36.71
CA ASN A 158 -0.68 -9.99 -35.30
C ASN A 158 0.20 -11.05 -34.63
N ILE A 159 0.81 -10.70 -33.51
CA ILE A 159 1.62 -11.61 -32.69
C ILE A 159 1.04 -11.73 -31.30
N ALA A 160 1.37 -12.82 -30.60
CA ALA A 160 0.98 -13.02 -29.20
C ALA A 160 1.70 -12.01 -28.30
N HIS A 161 0.96 -11.35 -27.43
CA HIS A 161 1.51 -10.40 -26.43
C HIS A 161 0.53 -10.23 -25.27
N LEU A 162 1.05 -10.00 -24.07
CA LEU A 162 0.25 -9.86 -22.84
C LEU A 162 -0.74 -8.67 -22.84
N LEU A 163 -0.48 -7.65 -23.66
CA LEU A 163 -1.34 -6.48 -23.81
C LEU A 163 -2.39 -6.60 -24.93
N ASN A 164 -2.42 -7.72 -25.69
CA ASN A 164 -3.43 -7.94 -26.73
C ASN A 164 -4.84 -7.89 -26.12
N GLN A 165 -5.76 -7.22 -26.83
CA GLN A 165 -7.15 -7.01 -26.43
C GLN A 165 -7.35 -6.23 -25.13
N LYS A 166 -6.28 -5.70 -24.53
CA LYS A 166 -6.40 -4.78 -23.40
C LYS A 166 -6.77 -3.39 -23.91
N SER A 167 -7.55 -2.64 -23.10
CA SER A 167 -8.04 -1.33 -23.53
C SER A 167 -7.70 -0.21 -22.55
N ILE A 168 -7.18 0.87 -23.09
CA ILE A 168 -7.10 2.18 -22.46
C ILE A 168 -8.46 2.87 -22.67
N ARG A 169 -8.92 3.66 -21.70
CA ARG A 169 -10.20 4.40 -21.82
C ARG A 169 -9.96 5.89 -21.64
N LEU A 170 -10.48 6.65 -22.57
CA LEU A 170 -10.39 8.12 -22.58
C LEU A 170 -11.79 8.73 -22.51
N SER A 171 -12.07 9.43 -21.44
CA SER A 171 -13.29 10.17 -21.17
C SER A 171 -13.19 11.57 -21.74
N GLN A 172 -14.29 12.09 -22.25
CA GLN A 172 -14.34 13.41 -22.89
C GLN A 172 -14.03 14.54 -21.90
N HIS A 173 -14.62 14.50 -20.72
CA HIS A 173 -14.47 15.55 -19.71
C HIS A 173 -13.36 15.26 -18.70
N TRP A 174 -13.12 13.98 -18.39
CA TRP A 174 -12.24 13.57 -17.28
C TRP A 174 -10.84 13.16 -17.71
N GLY A 175 -10.58 12.99 -19.02
CA GLY A 175 -9.31 12.53 -19.55
C GLY A 175 -9.17 11.01 -19.48
N LEU A 176 -8.00 10.49 -19.16
CA LEU A 176 -7.78 9.04 -19.06
C LEU A 176 -8.57 8.46 -17.90
N SER A 177 -9.67 7.73 -18.20
CA SER A 177 -10.47 7.04 -17.19
C SER A 177 -9.93 5.64 -16.85
N ARG A 178 -9.09 5.05 -17.74
CA ARG A 178 -8.34 3.82 -17.49
C ARG A 178 -7.06 3.81 -18.29
N ILE A 179 -5.94 3.53 -17.63
CA ILE A 179 -4.60 3.59 -18.24
C ILE A 179 -3.67 2.53 -17.66
N LEU A 180 -2.68 2.11 -18.44
CA LEU A 180 -1.50 1.36 -18.01
C LEU A 180 -0.53 2.26 -17.23
N ASP A 181 0.31 1.68 -16.40
CA ASP A 181 1.52 2.35 -15.94
C ASP A 181 2.51 2.45 -17.12
N VAL A 182 2.57 3.64 -17.73
CA VAL A 182 3.38 3.89 -18.93
C VAL A 182 4.86 3.59 -18.71
N PHE A 183 5.37 3.84 -17.49
CA PHE A 183 6.75 3.55 -17.15
C PHE A 183 7.10 2.07 -17.36
N SER A 184 6.18 1.18 -17.09
CA SER A 184 6.37 -0.27 -17.17
C SER A 184 5.96 -0.90 -18.52
N VAL A 185 5.38 -0.12 -19.44
CA VAL A 185 5.03 -0.61 -20.80
C VAL A 185 6.31 -1.00 -21.55
N PRO A 186 6.33 -2.14 -22.29
CA PRO A 186 5.21 -3.04 -22.60
C PRO A 186 5.08 -4.25 -21.66
N ASN A 187 5.81 -4.30 -20.56
CA ASN A 187 6.03 -5.52 -19.76
C ASN A 187 5.01 -5.70 -18.61
N ASP A 188 4.15 -4.71 -18.34
CA ASP A 188 3.14 -4.77 -17.27
C ASP A 188 1.73 -4.71 -17.84
N THR A 189 0.82 -5.46 -17.19
CA THR A 189 -0.61 -5.50 -17.54
C THR A 189 -1.50 -4.79 -16.51
N THR A 190 -0.91 -4.16 -15.52
CA THR A 190 -1.67 -3.47 -14.48
C THR A 190 -2.33 -2.22 -15.03
N PHE A 191 -3.65 -2.19 -14.96
CA PHE A 191 -4.46 -1.04 -15.31
C PHE A 191 -4.89 -0.29 -14.05
N TYR A 192 -4.84 1.01 -14.18
CA TYR A 192 -5.30 1.95 -13.16
C TYR A 192 -6.56 2.65 -13.66
N THR A 193 -7.55 2.74 -12.80
CA THR A 193 -8.84 3.41 -13.10
C THR A 193 -8.87 4.76 -12.40
N LEU A 194 -9.39 5.78 -13.08
CA LEU A 194 -9.57 7.11 -12.53
C LEU A 194 -10.47 7.03 -11.27
N ALA A 195 -9.97 7.55 -10.17
CA ALA A 195 -10.61 7.47 -8.86
C ALA A 195 -11.00 8.85 -8.29
N GLY A 196 -10.34 9.92 -8.75
CA GLY A 196 -10.66 11.26 -8.30
C GLY A 196 -9.81 12.34 -8.98
N LYS A 197 -10.24 13.58 -8.82
CA LYS A 197 -9.54 14.81 -9.26
C LYS A 197 -9.66 15.88 -8.20
N SER A 198 -8.63 16.69 -8.03
CA SER A 198 -8.67 17.81 -7.09
C SER A 198 -9.26 19.08 -7.70
N VAL A 199 -9.32 19.19 -9.04
CA VAL A 199 -9.86 20.32 -9.77
C VAL A 199 -10.70 19.83 -10.97
N PRO A 200 -12.04 19.97 -10.92
CA PRO A 200 -12.83 20.20 -9.71
C PRO A 200 -12.68 19.04 -8.72
N ALA A 201 -12.91 19.30 -7.44
CA ALA A 201 -12.83 18.27 -6.41
C ALA A 201 -13.96 17.26 -6.58
N VAL A 202 -13.61 16.03 -7.01
CA VAL A 202 -14.56 14.92 -7.25
C VAL A 202 -13.87 13.58 -7.02
N GLY A 203 -14.62 12.64 -6.48
CA GLY A 203 -14.08 11.32 -6.14
C GLY A 203 -13.03 11.40 -5.02
N ILE A 204 -12.04 10.54 -5.10
CA ILE A 204 -11.01 10.43 -4.07
C ILE A 204 -10.11 11.67 -4.07
N GLN A 205 -9.84 12.17 -2.87
CA GLN A 205 -8.93 13.28 -2.61
C GLN A 205 -7.73 12.81 -1.78
N ASN A 206 -6.70 13.63 -1.71
CA ASN A 206 -5.58 13.39 -0.80
C ASN A 206 -6.09 13.44 0.65
N LEU A 207 -5.49 12.65 1.51
CA LEU A 207 -5.86 12.59 2.92
C LEU A 207 -5.33 13.84 3.64
N THR A 208 -6.12 14.43 4.51
CA THR A 208 -5.79 15.61 5.31
C THR A 208 -5.68 15.28 6.80
N TRP A 209 -4.99 16.13 7.57
CA TRP A 209 -4.86 15.94 9.02
C TRP A 209 -6.20 15.90 9.75
N PRO A 210 -7.16 16.82 9.48
CA PRO A 210 -8.49 16.73 10.08
C PRO A 210 -9.18 15.40 9.80
N GLU A 211 -9.06 14.85 8.59
CA GLU A 211 -9.66 13.56 8.25
C GLU A 211 -8.96 12.39 8.96
N ILE A 212 -7.63 12.45 9.14
CA ILE A 212 -6.87 11.41 9.85
C ILE A 212 -7.29 11.35 11.31
N TYR A 213 -7.32 12.51 11.98
CA TYR A 213 -7.61 12.59 13.40
C TYR A 213 -9.07 12.92 13.71
N ASP A 214 -9.99 12.52 12.84
CA ASP A 214 -11.43 12.68 13.05
C ASP A 214 -11.98 11.63 14.02
N TYR A 215 -11.59 11.73 15.29
CA TYR A 215 -12.11 10.87 16.35
C TYR A 215 -13.36 11.45 16.96
N HIS A 216 -14.24 10.57 17.48
CA HIS A 216 -15.45 10.95 18.20
C HIS A 216 -15.47 10.32 19.59
N ALA A 217 -16.21 10.94 20.51
CA ALA A 217 -16.38 10.36 21.83
C ALA A 217 -16.96 8.95 21.74
N GLY A 218 -16.32 8.00 22.43
CA GLY A 218 -16.64 6.58 22.38
C GLY A 218 -15.84 5.78 21.37
N ASP A 219 -15.06 6.41 20.48
CA ASP A 219 -14.11 5.70 19.62
C ASP A 219 -13.02 5.03 20.47
N GLU A 220 -12.63 3.81 20.05
CA GLU A 220 -11.69 2.99 20.80
C GLU A 220 -10.65 2.38 19.84
N PHE A 221 -9.39 2.38 20.27
CA PHE A 221 -8.25 1.94 19.47
C PHE A 221 -7.32 1.07 20.31
N HIS A 222 -6.94 -0.09 19.78
CA HIS A 222 -5.99 -1.00 20.43
C HIS A 222 -4.73 -1.15 19.59
N PHE A 223 -3.60 -1.05 20.26
CA PHE A 223 -2.28 -1.17 19.66
C PHE A 223 -1.46 -2.26 20.33
N ILE A 224 -0.68 -2.96 19.54
CA ILE A 224 0.39 -3.84 20.00
C ILE A 224 1.69 -3.30 19.45
N GLY A 225 2.65 -3.10 20.34
CA GLY A 225 3.98 -2.68 19.98
C GLY A 225 5.05 -3.63 20.51
N SER A 226 6.17 -3.63 19.83
CA SER A 226 7.39 -4.32 20.23
C SER A 226 8.61 -3.48 19.89
N GLY A 227 9.64 -3.61 20.70
CA GLY A 227 10.91 -2.95 20.49
C GLY A 227 12.05 -3.79 21.03
N THR A 228 13.27 -3.28 20.93
CA THR A 228 14.46 -3.95 21.45
C THR A 228 14.32 -4.18 22.96
N GLY A 229 14.05 -5.41 23.35
CA GLY A 229 13.92 -5.82 24.75
C GLY A 229 12.61 -5.43 25.45
N ALA A 230 11.61 -4.92 24.73
CA ALA A 230 10.32 -4.55 25.31
C ALA A 230 9.17 -4.78 24.33
N GLY A 231 7.97 -5.00 24.89
CA GLY A 231 6.72 -5.00 24.14
C GLY A 231 5.67 -4.23 24.93
N TRP A 232 4.61 -3.81 24.26
CA TRP A 232 3.48 -3.13 24.94
C TRP A 232 2.17 -3.44 24.26
N LYS A 233 1.12 -3.31 25.05
CA LYS A 233 -0.28 -3.32 24.60
C LYS A 233 -0.92 -2.04 25.08
N THR A 234 -1.63 -1.35 24.22
CA THR A 234 -2.28 -0.08 24.54
C THR A 234 -3.73 -0.11 24.12
N ILE A 235 -4.61 0.36 24.99
CA ILE A 235 -6.01 0.67 24.70
C ILE A 235 -6.20 2.17 24.89
N MET A 236 -6.78 2.83 23.92
CA MET A 236 -7.14 4.25 23.95
C MET A 236 -8.63 4.38 23.63
N LYS A 237 -9.37 5.10 24.50
CA LYS A 237 -10.78 5.40 24.29
C LYS A 237 -11.01 6.89 24.39
N VAL A 238 -11.62 7.45 23.36
CA VAL A 238 -11.92 8.88 23.28
C VAL A 238 -13.07 9.20 24.23
N LEU A 239 -12.82 10.10 25.19
CA LEU A 239 -13.82 10.57 26.14
C LEU A 239 -14.47 11.87 25.66
N THR A 240 -13.65 12.84 25.25
CA THR A 240 -14.14 14.14 24.77
C THR A 240 -13.35 14.62 23.57
N ARG A 241 -13.98 15.48 22.77
CA ARG A 241 -13.41 16.21 21.64
C ARG A 241 -13.71 17.69 21.77
N ILE A 242 -12.72 18.52 21.51
CA ILE A 242 -12.85 19.97 21.43
C ILE A 242 -12.16 20.43 20.14
N ASP A 243 -12.93 21.02 19.23
CA ASP A 243 -12.41 21.56 17.97
C ASP A 243 -12.01 23.03 18.14
N TYR A 244 -10.83 23.39 17.68
CA TYR A 244 -10.34 24.77 17.62
C TYR A 244 -10.32 25.26 16.17
N GLY A 245 -11.47 25.21 15.53
CA GLY A 245 -11.64 25.56 14.14
C GLY A 245 -10.92 24.62 13.17
N LEU A 246 -10.20 25.20 12.20
CA LEU A 246 -9.41 24.44 11.22
C LEU A 246 -7.95 24.21 11.67
N ASP A 247 -7.58 24.71 12.84
CA ASP A 247 -6.19 24.78 13.26
C ASP A 247 -5.75 23.57 14.10
N SER A 248 -6.65 23.06 14.92
CA SER A 248 -6.34 21.94 15.78
C SER A 248 -7.59 21.28 16.39
N VAL A 249 -7.41 20.07 16.90
CA VAL A 249 -8.39 19.34 17.68
C VAL A 249 -7.74 18.79 18.96
N LYS A 250 -8.45 18.89 20.06
CA LYS A 250 -8.03 18.38 21.37
C LYS A 250 -8.92 17.22 21.81
N TYR A 251 -8.29 16.15 22.21
CA TYR A 251 -8.97 14.97 22.77
C TYR A 251 -8.58 14.75 24.22
N THR A 252 -9.55 14.35 25.01
CA THR A 252 -9.29 13.68 26.29
C THR A 252 -9.59 12.20 26.08
N MET A 253 -8.65 11.33 26.42
CA MET A 253 -8.73 9.90 26.18
C MET A 253 -8.42 9.11 27.45
N GLU A 254 -9.17 8.08 27.71
CA GLU A 254 -8.77 7.02 28.64
C GLU A 254 -7.65 6.23 27.97
N HIS A 255 -6.53 6.07 28.67
CA HIS A 255 -5.34 5.40 28.18
C HIS A 255 -4.93 4.29 29.13
N CYS A 256 -4.81 3.10 28.60
CA CYS A 256 -4.37 1.92 29.32
C CYS A 256 -3.21 1.28 28.59
N GLN A 257 -2.11 1.11 29.29
CA GLN A 257 -0.93 0.50 28.70
C GLN A 257 -0.37 -0.59 29.62
N GLN A 258 -0.04 -1.73 29.04
CA GLN A 258 0.71 -2.81 29.65
C GLN A 258 2.07 -2.90 28.96
N LEU A 259 3.13 -2.62 29.70
CA LEU A 259 4.52 -2.77 29.23
C LEU A 259 5.06 -4.14 29.65
N MET A 260 5.69 -4.82 28.71
CA MET A 260 6.31 -6.14 28.89
C MET A 260 7.81 -5.99 28.65
N SER A 261 8.64 -6.30 29.62
CA SER A 261 10.09 -6.32 29.45
C SER A 261 10.57 -7.74 29.18
N ALA A 262 11.48 -7.89 28.20
CA ALA A 262 12.12 -9.19 27.91
C ALA A 262 13.10 -9.61 29.01
N THR A 263 13.59 -8.65 29.79
CA THR A 263 14.66 -8.89 30.78
C THR A 263 14.14 -9.12 32.20
N TYR A 264 12.92 -8.63 32.49
CA TYR A 264 12.30 -8.74 33.80
C TYR A 264 10.85 -9.19 33.66
N PRO A 265 10.37 -10.17 34.44
CA PRO A 265 8.98 -10.62 34.39
C PRO A 265 7.98 -9.58 34.95
N ASN A 266 8.45 -8.38 35.26
CA ASN A 266 7.63 -7.33 35.82
C ASN A 266 6.93 -6.56 34.70
N TYR A 267 5.62 -6.68 34.65
CA TYR A 267 4.76 -5.84 33.83
C TYR A 267 4.59 -4.47 34.53
N SER A 268 4.84 -3.40 33.81
CA SER A 268 4.41 -2.08 34.24
C SER A 268 3.07 -1.77 33.59
N THR A 269 2.13 -1.34 34.36
CA THR A 269 0.77 -0.97 33.89
C THR A 269 0.51 0.50 34.15
N VAL A 270 -0.09 1.17 33.17
CA VAL A 270 -0.53 2.56 33.27
C VAL A 270 -2.01 2.60 32.97
N HIS A 271 -2.76 3.28 33.82
CA HIS A 271 -4.15 3.65 33.56
C HIS A 271 -4.31 5.11 33.94
N ASP A 272 -4.46 5.95 32.97
CA ASP A 272 -4.59 7.38 33.15
C ASP A 272 -5.56 8.01 32.14
N THR A 273 -5.80 9.30 32.34
CA THR A 273 -6.53 10.11 31.37
C THR A 273 -5.55 11.06 30.73
N VAL A 274 -5.29 10.85 29.43
CA VAL A 274 -4.37 11.69 28.67
C VAL A 274 -5.14 12.74 27.88
N THR A 275 -4.52 13.90 27.75
CA THR A 275 -5.02 14.96 26.88
C THR A 275 -4.04 15.13 25.73
N GLN A 276 -4.50 15.00 24.49
CA GLN A 276 -3.70 15.17 23.30
C GLN A 276 -4.30 16.21 22.35
N THR A 277 -3.48 17.16 21.91
CA THR A 277 -3.85 18.15 20.92
C THR A 277 -3.12 17.84 19.61
N PHE A 278 -3.87 17.73 18.53
CA PHE A 278 -3.31 17.61 17.18
C PHE A 278 -3.43 18.98 16.50
N SER A 279 -2.28 19.62 16.25
CA SER A 279 -2.19 20.84 15.44
C SER A 279 -2.13 20.48 13.97
N PHE A 280 -2.92 21.13 13.16
CA PHE A 280 -2.97 20.93 11.71
C PHE A 280 -2.08 21.94 10.98
N ILE A 281 -1.69 23.03 11.64
CA ILE A 281 -0.88 24.12 11.08
C ILE A 281 0.61 23.93 11.38
N GLU A 282 0.95 23.63 12.62
CA GLU A 282 2.31 23.60 13.11
C GLU A 282 3.01 22.25 12.99
N ASN A 283 2.31 21.22 12.54
CA ASN A 283 2.90 19.90 12.44
C ASN A 283 3.86 19.86 11.25
N PRO A 284 5.18 19.63 11.46
CA PRO A 284 6.14 19.50 10.36
C PRO A 284 5.73 18.42 9.33
N GLY A 285 4.99 17.41 9.78
CA GLY A 285 4.39 16.40 8.90
C GLY A 285 3.24 16.93 8.05
N SER A 286 2.68 18.13 8.28
CA SER A 286 1.59 18.66 7.46
C SER A 286 1.99 18.82 6.00
N ALA A 287 3.22 19.25 5.75
CA ALA A 287 3.77 19.31 4.40
C ALA A 287 3.88 17.95 3.71
N TRP A 288 4.01 16.86 4.48
CA TRP A 288 4.15 15.51 3.95
C TRP A 288 2.82 14.91 3.51
N LEU A 289 1.71 15.27 4.16
CA LEU A 289 0.38 14.78 3.73
C LEU A 289 -0.02 15.34 2.35
N SER A 290 0.49 16.49 1.96
CA SER A 290 0.26 17.04 0.61
C SER A 290 0.98 16.24 -0.48
N LYS A 291 1.95 15.40 -0.12
CA LYS A 291 2.73 14.60 -1.07
C LYS A 291 1.90 13.47 -1.66
N LEU A 292 2.27 13.07 -2.86
CA LEU A 292 1.51 12.14 -3.68
C LEU A 292 2.08 10.71 -3.61
N PRO A 293 1.28 9.69 -3.97
CA PRO A 293 1.77 8.32 -4.01
C PRO A 293 3.04 8.16 -4.85
N GLY A 294 4.09 7.58 -4.24
CA GLY A 294 5.40 7.42 -4.86
C GLY A 294 6.24 8.70 -4.92
N GLU A 295 5.72 9.85 -4.52
CA GLU A 295 6.49 11.10 -4.52
C GLU A 295 7.75 10.95 -3.67
N PHE A 296 8.86 11.37 -4.24
CA PHE A 296 10.18 11.28 -3.65
C PHE A 296 10.71 12.66 -3.32
N ILE A 297 11.14 12.84 -2.08
CA ILE A 297 11.80 14.06 -1.62
C ILE A 297 13.16 13.68 -1.09
N ARG A 298 14.18 14.36 -1.62
CA ARG A 298 15.51 14.33 -1.06
C ARG A 298 15.72 15.59 -0.23
N ASP A 299 16.01 15.40 1.05
CA ASP A 299 16.40 16.49 1.91
C ASP A 299 17.86 16.86 1.63
N GLY A 300 18.08 18.07 1.10
CA GLY A 300 19.42 18.54 0.73
C GLY A 300 20.36 18.82 1.91
N TYR A 301 19.87 18.83 3.14
CA TYR A 301 20.61 19.14 4.37
C TYR A 301 20.91 17.93 5.24
N SER A 302 20.12 16.89 5.13
CA SER A 302 20.36 15.60 5.74
C SER A 302 20.37 14.54 4.65
N ALA A 303 21.05 13.44 4.87
CA ALA A 303 21.06 12.33 3.93
C ALA A 303 19.71 11.57 3.93
N ASN A 304 18.62 12.23 4.22
CA ASN A 304 17.30 11.64 4.41
C ASN A 304 16.48 11.73 3.13
N ASP A 305 15.92 10.60 2.75
CA ASP A 305 15.06 10.49 1.57
C ASP A 305 13.67 10.01 2.01
N TYR A 306 12.62 10.66 1.53
CA TYR A 306 11.24 10.36 1.87
C TYR A 306 10.48 9.90 0.64
N TRP A 307 9.58 8.91 0.80
CA TRP A 307 8.61 8.52 -0.22
C TRP A 307 7.27 8.14 0.40
N PHE A 308 6.24 8.19 -0.41
CA PHE A 308 4.85 8.10 0.03
C PHE A 308 4.10 7.00 -0.72
N SER A 309 3.21 6.32 -0.02
CA SER A 309 2.25 5.39 -0.60
C SER A 309 0.83 5.76 -0.18
N THR A 310 -0.18 5.37 -0.95
CA THR A 310 -1.58 5.55 -0.58
C THR A 310 -2.37 4.35 -1.05
N GLN A 311 -3.26 3.85 -0.19
CA GLN A 311 -4.12 2.71 -0.47
C GLN A 311 -5.43 2.81 0.33
N TYR A 312 -6.42 1.97 0.00
CA TYR A 312 -7.56 1.69 0.87
C TYR A 312 -7.27 0.50 1.78
N VAL A 313 -7.46 0.68 3.09
CA VAL A 313 -7.30 -0.35 4.11
C VAL A 313 -8.28 -0.12 5.25
N PRO A 314 -8.93 -1.09 5.66
CA PRO A 314 -10.16 -1.70 5.16
C PRO A 314 -11.21 -0.62 4.90
N ASP A 315 -11.53 -0.39 3.65
CA ASP A 315 -12.51 0.61 3.15
C ASP A 315 -12.24 2.07 3.54
N ARG A 316 -11.01 2.39 3.95
CA ARG A 316 -10.54 3.72 4.33
C ARG A 316 -9.32 4.12 3.53
N ARG A 317 -9.15 5.42 3.32
CA ARG A 317 -7.90 5.93 2.76
C ARG A 317 -6.79 5.78 3.80
N GLN A 318 -5.67 5.22 3.38
CA GLN A 318 -4.46 5.12 4.17
C GLN A 318 -3.29 5.74 3.42
N LYS A 319 -2.47 6.50 4.12
CA LYS A 319 -1.24 7.08 3.60
C LYS A 319 -0.04 6.55 4.37
N GLY A 320 0.87 5.89 3.64
CA GLY A 320 2.17 5.47 4.15
C GLY A 320 3.22 6.53 3.87
N ILE A 321 4.06 6.80 4.84
CA ILE A 321 5.25 7.63 4.74
C ILE A 321 6.43 6.75 5.09
N SER A 322 7.35 6.59 4.16
CA SER A 322 8.61 5.88 4.38
C SER A 322 9.76 6.86 4.32
N TRP A 323 10.65 6.75 5.29
CA TRP A 323 11.85 7.54 5.38
C TRP A 323 13.07 6.61 5.50
N SER A 324 14.12 6.92 4.76
CA SER A 324 15.40 6.21 4.84
C SER A 324 16.53 7.21 4.96
N GLY A 325 17.47 6.95 5.87
CA GLY A 325 18.63 7.81 6.07
C GLY A 325 19.56 7.87 4.87
N PHE A 326 19.53 6.89 3.98
CA PHE A 326 20.40 6.86 2.79
C PHE A 326 19.77 6.07 1.64
N LEU A 327 19.78 6.65 0.45
CA LEU A 327 19.74 5.94 -0.82
C LEU A 327 21.15 5.88 -1.39
N PHE A 328 21.64 4.70 -1.73
CA PHE A 328 22.95 4.54 -2.34
C PHE A 328 22.86 4.17 -3.81
N THR A 329 23.76 4.72 -4.60
CA THR A 329 24.20 4.00 -5.80
C THR A 329 25.15 2.91 -5.34
N GLN A 330 24.88 1.67 -5.70
CA GLN A 330 25.82 0.58 -5.44
C GLN A 330 27.06 0.73 -6.35
N ALA A 331 28.00 1.57 -5.92
CA ALA A 331 29.33 1.57 -6.48
C ALA A 331 30.14 0.30 -6.10
N TRP A 332 29.59 -0.59 -5.27
CA TRP A 332 30.35 -1.67 -4.62
C TRP A 332 30.37 -3.00 -5.35
N ASN A 333 29.52 -3.22 -6.34
CA ASN A 333 29.53 -4.47 -7.11
C ASN A 333 29.76 -4.24 -8.62
N GLY A 334 30.79 -3.48 -8.98
CA GLY A 334 31.29 -3.53 -10.35
C GLY A 334 30.51 -2.69 -11.37
N GLY A 335 30.00 -1.53 -11.00
CA GLY A 335 29.53 -0.53 -11.96
C GLY A 335 28.01 -0.38 -12.12
N ASP A 336 27.21 -1.02 -11.26
CA ASP A 336 25.76 -0.86 -11.32
C ASP A 336 25.30 0.50 -10.80
N THR A 337 24.58 1.24 -11.64
CA THR A 337 23.90 2.50 -11.33
C THR A 337 22.61 2.29 -10.50
N CYS A 338 22.53 1.21 -9.75
CA CYS A 338 21.36 0.80 -8.98
C CYS A 338 21.26 1.56 -7.66
N TRP A 339 20.18 2.31 -7.47
CA TRP A 339 19.84 2.88 -6.18
C TRP A 339 19.19 1.82 -5.29
N ARG A 340 19.62 1.73 -4.04
CA ARG A 340 18.98 0.89 -3.01
C ARG A 340 18.87 1.68 -1.71
N THR A 341 17.96 1.30 -0.84
CA THR A 341 17.95 1.76 0.55
C THR A 341 19.18 1.20 1.24
N GLY A 342 19.90 2.07 1.91
CA GLY A 342 21.28 1.84 2.28
C GLY A 342 21.58 0.73 3.26
N ASN A 343 22.77 0.15 3.06
CA ASN A 343 23.51 -0.66 4.02
C ASN A 343 24.77 0.11 4.43
N GLY A 344 24.63 1.28 5.04
CA GLY A 344 25.78 1.96 5.70
C GLY A 344 26.00 1.38 7.09
N TYR A 345 27.13 1.73 7.71
CA TYR A 345 27.39 1.34 9.10
C TYR A 345 26.38 1.95 10.08
N THR A 346 25.72 3.03 9.69
CA THR A 346 24.62 3.66 10.44
C THR A 346 23.46 3.92 9.49
N TRP A 347 22.31 3.33 9.74
CA TRP A 347 21.11 3.56 8.94
C TRP A 347 19.85 3.55 9.79
N THR A 348 18.95 4.42 9.46
CA THR A 348 17.63 4.51 10.11
C THR A 348 16.56 4.41 9.04
N ILE A 349 15.59 3.55 9.28
CA ILE A 349 14.36 3.46 8.48
C ILE A 349 13.20 3.77 9.40
N SER A 350 12.32 4.65 8.99
CA SER A 350 11.07 4.88 9.67
C SER A 350 9.92 4.81 8.68
N THR A 351 8.88 4.11 9.04
CA THR A 351 7.63 4.09 8.28
C THR A 351 6.46 4.39 9.20
N GLY A 352 5.51 5.16 8.72
CA GLY A 352 4.26 5.45 9.41
C GLY A 352 3.08 5.33 8.46
N ASN A 353 2.04 4.65 8.90
CA ASN A 353 0.77 4.60 8.18
C ASN A 353 -0.28 5.43 8.92
N TYR A 354 -0.93 6.32 8.19
CA TYR A 354 -1.99 7.18 8.68
C TYR A 354 -3.29 6.84 7.96
N SER A 355 -4.34 6.55 8.69
CA SER A 355 -5.63 6.16 8.13
C SER A 355 -6.73 7.14 8.50
N GLU A 356 -7.65 7.34 7.57
CA GLU A 356 -8.82 8.19 7.73
C GLU A 356 -9.63 7.82 8.98
N GLY A 357 -9.76 8.77 9.90
CA GLY A 357 -10.48 8.62 11.16
C GLY A 357 -9.86 7.65 12.18
N LEU A 358 -8.64 7.17 11.94
CA LEU A 358 -7.96 6.22 12.84
C LEU A 358 -6.60 6.73 13.33
N GLY A 359 -6.14 7.88 12.83
CA GLY A 359 -4.83 8.39 13.17
C GLY A 359 -3.69 7.57 12.58
N ARG A 360 -2.63 7.45 13.34
CA ARG A 360 -1.46 6.63 12.97
C ARG A 360 -1.72 5.18 13.33
N THR A 361 -1.91 4.33 12.32
CA THR A 361 -2.27 2.91 12.49
C THR A 361 -1.08 1.97 12.52
N LYS A 362 0.07 2.42 12.02
CA LYS A 362 1.32 1.66 12.07
C LYS A 362 2.49 2.62 12.25
N THR A 363 3.45 2.19 13.05
CA THR A 363 4.79 2.79 13.15
C THR A 363 5.80 1.67 13.07
N TYR A 364 6.81 1.86 12.27
CA TYR A 364 8.00 1.03 12.28
C TYR A 364 9.22 1.94 12.28
N TRP A 365 10.16 1.66 13.15
CA TRP A 365 11.41 2.36 13.22
C TRP A 365 12.53 1.34 13.45
N TYR A 366 13.59 1.49 12.71
CA TYR A 366 14.77 0.66 12.82
C TYR A 366 16.01 1.54 12.72
N GLN A 367 16.96 1.32 13.63
CA GLN A 367 18.27 1.96 13.61
C GLN A 367 19.34 0.88 13.79
N ALA A 368 20.30 0.87 12.88
CA ALA A 368 21.54 0.11 13.01
C ALA A 368 22.68 1.13 13.17
N ASP A 369 23.30 1.11 14.33
CA ASP A 369 24.50 1.86 14.67
C ASP A 369 25.41 0.92 15.45
N PRO A 370 26.26 0.13 14.76
CA PRO A 370 27.08 -0.87 15.44
C PRO A 370 27.92 -0.27 16.57
N PRO A 371 27.93 -0.89 17.75
CA PRO A 371 27.35 -2.21 18.06
C PRO A 371 25.87 -2.21 18.47
N TYR A 372 25.18 -1.09 18.34
CA TYR A 372 23.81 -0.91 18.80
C TYR A 372 22.81 -1.15 17.67
N PHE A 373 21.78 -1.95 17.97
CA PHE A 373 20.63 -2.16 17.10
C PHE A 373 19.37 -1.86 17.89
N ALA A 374 18.53 -1.02 17.37
CA ALA A 374 17.25 -0.73 17.97
C ALA A 374 16.14 -0.79 16.91
N GLN A 375 15.05 -1.43 17.25
CA GLN A 375 13.86 -1.43 16.43
C GLN A 375 12.63 -1.22 17.30
N MET A 376 11.63 -0.62 16.71
CA MET A 376 10.31 -0.43 17.30
C MET A 376 9.26 -0.64 16.22
N GLU A 377 8.26 -1.42 16.52
CA GLU A 377 7.08 -1.57 15.70
C GLU A 377 5.84 -1.43 16.57
N GLU A 378 4.87 -0.67 16.11
CA GLU A 378 3.56 -0.54 16.72
C GLU A 378 2.48 -0.65 15.65
N ASN A 379 1.51 -1.51 15.88
CA ASN A 379 0.42 -1.76 14.96
C ASN A 379 -0.92 -1.63 15.69
N MET A 380 -1.86 -0.93 15.05
CA MET A 380 -3.26 -1.00 15.45
C MET A 380 -3.80 -2.39 15.11
N VAL A 381 -4.36 -3.07 16.09
CA VAL A 381 -4.92 -4.43 15.94
C VAL A 381 -6.43 -4.47 16.04
N PHE A 382 -7.02 -3.41 16.58
CA PHE A 382 -8.46 -3.25 16.68
C PHE A 382 -8.84 -1.78 16.73
N TYR A 383 -9.99 -1.47 16.13
CA TYR A 383 -10.69 -0.21 16.39
C TYR A 383 -12.21 -0.41 16.46
N LYS A 384 -12.87 0.49 17.16
CA LYS A 384 -14.32 0.68 17.19
C LYS A 384 -14.64 2.15 16.98
N LYS A 385 -15.40 2.48 15.94
CA LYS A 385 -15.90 3.83 15.63
C LYS A 385 -17.40 3.79 15.46
N GLY A 386 -18.12 4.31 16.46
CA GLY A 386 -19.58 4.19 16.50
C GLY A 386 -20.03 2.72 16.45
N THR A 387 -20.72 2.33 15.38
CA THR A 387 -21.19 0.95 15.16
C THR A 387 -20.22 0.09 14.36
N ILE A 388 -19.16 0.67 13.81
CA ILE A 388 -18.18 -0.04 12.97
C ILE A 388 -17.02 -0.49 13.84
N SER A 389 -16.63 -1.77 13.71
CA SER A 389 -15.42 -2.30 14.34
C SER A 389 -14.64 -3.16 13.37
N TRP A 390 -13.34 -3.24 13.58
CA TRP A 390 -12.41 -4.07 12.82
C TRP A 390 -11.33 -4.65 13.73
N GLY A 391 -10.89 -5.85 13.40
CA GLY A 391 -9.81 -6.52 14.11
C GLY A 391 -10.29 -7.29 15.33
N THR A 392 -9.33 -7.71 16.15
CA THR A 392 -9.60 -8.44 17.41
C THR A 392 -9.16 -7.57 18.60
N PRO A 393 -10.06 -7.25 19.51
CA PRO A 393 -9.68 -6.46 20.69
C PRO A 393 -8.64 -7.21 21.52
N ILE A 394 -7.68 -6.48 22.07
CA ILE A 394 -6.65 -7.03 22.97
C ILE A 394 -7.29 -7.48 24.29
N SER A 395 -8.29 -6.71 24.74
CA SER A 395 -9.05 -6.94 25.95
C SER A 395 -10.43 -6.32 25.81
N THR A 396 -11.37 -6.72 26.65
CA THR A 396 -12.73 -6.14 26.69
C THR A 396 -12.75 -4.73 27.29
N ASP A 397 -11.80 -4.43 28.17
CA ASP A 397 -11.68 -3.15 28.88
C ASP A 397 -10.28 -2.98 29.50
N CYS A 398 -10.00 -1.78 30.01
CA CYS A 398 -8.76 -1.45 30.68
C CYS A 398 -8.47 -2.34 31.89
N PHE A 399 -9.45 -2.60 32.70
CA PHE A 399 -9.23 -3.39 33.92
C PHE A 399 -8.83 -4.82 33.56
N THR A 400 -9.47 -5.40 32.56
CA THR A 400 -9.13 -6.75 32.07
C THR A 400 -7.75 -6.78 31.44
N LEU A 401 -7.33 -5.73 30.71
CA LEU A 401 -5.97 -5.62 30.16
C LEU A 401 -4.93 -5.56 31.29
N LEU A 402 -5.20 -4.78 32.33
CA LEU A 402 -4.27 -4.53 33.43
C LEU A 402 -4.32 -5.64 34.49
N ARG A 403 -5.38 -6.43 34.51
CA ARG A 403 -5.51 -7.57 35.40
C ARG A 403 -4.47 -8.61 35.00
N ILE A 404 -3.39 -8.69 35.73
CA ILE A 404 -2.51 -9.83 35.74
C ILE A 404 -3.32 -10.97 36.34
N GLU A 405 -4.03 -11.72 35.50
CA GLU A 405 -4.34 -13.08 35.90
C GLU A 405 -3.00 -13.80 35.98
N SER A 406 -2.38 -13.76 37.14
CA SER A 406 -1.50 -14.82 37.57
C SER A 406 -2.41 -16.06 37.71
N LYS A 407 -2.86 -16.65 36.57
CA LYS A 407 -2.94 -18.06 36.57
C LYS A 407 -1.51 -18.46 36.85
N GLU A 408 -1.23 -18.86 38.10
CA GLU A 408 -0.25 -19.87 38.36
C GLU A 408 -0.66 -21.00 37.40
N VAL A 409 -0.21 -20.91 36.18
CA VAL A 409 0.04 -22.08 35.39
C VAL A 409 1.09 -22.76 36.26
N GLU A 410 0.66 -23.71 37.09
CA GLU A 410 1.54 -24.80 37.47
C GLU A 410 2.14 -25.22 36.15
N VAL A 411 3.32 -24.67 35.84
CA VAL A 411 4.12 -25.09 34.71
C VAL A 411 4.60 -26.46 35.15
N PRO A 412 3.97 -27.53 34.72
CA PRO A 412 4.55 -28.81 34.98
C PRO A 412 5.78 -28.78 34.12
N THR A 413 6.92 -28.45 34.78
CA THR A 413 8.12 -29.17 34.51
C THR A 413 8.43 -29.41 33.04
N GLY A 414 9.29 -28.57 32.50
CA GLY A 414 10.20 -28.82 31.41
C GLY A 414 9.74 -29.64 30.21
N ILE A 415 9.34 -28.99 29.11
CA ILE A 415 9.38 -29.60 27.79
C ILE A 415 10.81 -29.47 27.29
N ILE A 416 11.50 -30.60 27.13
CA ILE A 416 12.85 -30.67 26.55
C ILE A 416 12.73 -31.07 25.11
N VAL A 417 13.43 -30.40 24.23
CA VAL A 417 13.46 -30.66 22.78
C VAL A 417 14.90 -30.78 22.32
N VAL A 418 15.27 -31.94 21.82
CA VAL A 418 16.67 -32.25 21.42
C VAL A 418 16.67 -33.06 20.12
N PRO A 419 17.52 -32.74 19.14
CA PRO A 419 18.34 -31.54 19.04
C PRO A 419 17.46 -30.30 18.72
N ASN A 420 17.91 -29.14 19.14
CA ASN A 420 17.27 -27.87 18.78
C ASN A 420 18.34 -26.79 18.65
N PRO A 421 18.68 -26.34 17.44
CA PRO A 421 18.03 -26.60 16.14
C PRO A 421 18.23 -28.04 15.60
N ALA A 422 17.24 -28.51 14.83
CA ALA A 422 17.21 -29.81 14.18
C ALA A 422 17.22 -29.73 12.64
N GLU A 423 17.69 -30.77 11.98
CA GLU A 423 17.66 -30.87 10.51
C GLU A 423 16.42 -31.64 10.02
N THR A 424 16.12 -32.76 10.66
CA THR A 424 15.06 -33.69 10.22
C THR A 424 14.00 -33.95 11.28
N GLU A 425 14.40 -34.13 12.54
CA GLU A 425 13.48 -34.52 13.62
C GLU A 425 13.98 -34.02 14.98
N VAL A 426 13.05 -33.89 15.91
CA VAL A 426 13.32 -33.58 17.31
C VAL A 426 12.67 -34.60 18.21
N GLN A 427 13.37 -35.01 19.25
CA GLN A 427 12.78 -35.73 20.35
C GLN A 427 12.24 -34.74 21.38
N VAL A 428 10.98 -34.88 21.70
CA VAL A 428 10.31 -34.10 22.73
C VAL A 428 10.18 -34.97 23.98
N THR A 429 10.64 -34.46 25.11
CA THR A 429 10.48 -35.11 26.43
C THR A 429 9.61 -34.21 27.31
N LEU A 430 8.57 -34.79 27.89
CA LEU A 430 7.62 -34.12 28.77
C LEU A 430 7.89 -34.58 30.23
N HIS A 431 8.37 -33.66 31.05
CA HIS A 431 8.51 -33.93 32.47
C HIS A 431 7.16 -33.72 33.17
N GLY A 432 6.77 -34.63 34.08
CA GLY A 432 5.48 -34.59 34.76
C GLY A 432 4.32 -35.14 33.96
N PHE A 433 4.58 -35.78 32.80
CA PHE A 433 3.59 -36.52 32.05
C PHE A 433 3.11 -37.74 32.81
N ASN A 434 1.79 -37.87 32.99
CA ASN A 434 1.16 -39.08 33.50
C ASN A 434 0.53 -39.82 32.33
N PRO A 435 0.81 -41.10 32.09
CA PRO A 435 0.22 -41.89 31.01
C PRO A 435 -1.32 -41.93 31.02
N ASP A 436 -1.94 -41.74 32.16
CA ASP A 436 -3.41 -41.68 32.30
C ASP A 436 -3.98 -40.34 31.85
N ASP A 437 -3.15 -39.30 31.67
CA ASP A 437 -3.52 -38.01 31.18
C ASP A 437 -3.40 -37.98 29.63
N SER A 438 -4.52 -37.82 28.93
CA SER A 438 -4.50 -37.62 27.47
C SER A 438 -4.00 -36.22 27.14
N TRP A 439 -2.73 -36.09 26.80
CA TRP A 439 -2.15 -34.82 26.38
C TRP A 439 -2.16 -34.69 24.87
N ASN A 440 -2.46 -33.50 24.40
CA ASN A 440 -2.41 -33.14 22.99
C ASN A 440 -1.20 -32.22 22.75
N PHE A 441 -0.58 -32.35 21.61
CA PHE A 441 0.40 -31.39 21.17
C PHE A 441 -0.02 -30.72 19.86
N THR A 442 0.31 -29.47 19.70
CA THR A 442 0.06 -28.69 18.49
C THR A 442 1.29 -27.87 18.16
N LEU A 443 1.73 -27.95 16.91
CA LEU A 443 2.82 -27.17 16.36
C LEU A 443 2.25 -26.01 15.55
N TYR A 444 2.74 -24.82 15.81
CA TYR A 444 2.39 -23.60 15.09
C TYR A 444 3.63 -23.01 14.42
N THR A 445 3.45 -22.33 13.29
CA THR A 445 4.47 -21.40 12.82
C THR A 445 4.62 -20.25 13.82
N TYR A 446 5.69 -19.49 13.71
CA TYR A 446 5.88 -18.28 14.53
C TYR A 446 4.75 -17.24 14.32
N SER A 447 4.07 -17.28 13.16
CA SER A 447 2.90 -16.42 12.85
C SER A 447 1.57 -16.94 13.42
N GLY A 448 1.59 -18.06 14.17
CA GLY A 448 0.42 -18.63 14.81
C GLY A 448 -0.43 -19.56 13.93
N ILE A 449 0.01 -19.88 12.71
CA ILE A 449 -0.67 -20.85 11.85
C ILE A 449 -0.41 -22.26 12.36
N LYS A 450 -1.45 -23.03 12.64
CA LYS A 450 -1.35 -24.43 13.02
C LYS A 450 -0.88 -25.26 11.83
N VAL A 451 0.23 -25.98 12.02
CA VAL A 451 0.84 -26.84 10.98
C VAL A 451 0.72 -28.32 11.26
N PHE A 452 0.70 -28.70 12.53
CA PHE A 452 0.59 -30.11 12.91
C PHE A 452 -0.07 -30.25 14.28
N SER A 453 -0.75 -31.37 14.54
CA SER A 453 -1.24 -31.72 15.87
C SER A 453 -1.38 -33.23 16.04
N GLY A 454 -1.23 -33.68 17.25
CA GLY A 454 -1.35 -35.08 17.62
C GLY A 454 -1.60 -35.29 19.11
N LYS A 455 -1.64 -36.56 19.51
CA LYS A 455 -1.72 -36.94 20.91
C LYS A 455 -0.38 -37.47 21.37
N ALA A 456 0.07 -37.09 22.55
CA ALA A 456 1.22 -37.70 23.21
C ALA A 456 0.74 -38.95 23.95
N SER A 457 1.22 -40.11 23.52
CA SER A 457 0.93 -41.41 24.16
C SER A 457 1.96 -41.83 25.19
N SER A 458 3.06 -41.09 25.27
CA SER A 458 4.16 -41.32 26.23
C SER A 458 4.79 -39.99 26.63
N ASN A 459 5.65 -40.01 27.64
CA ASN A 459 6.41 -38.83 28.05
C ASN A 459 7.53 -38.47 27.05
N GLN A 460 7.73 -39.26 25.99
CA GLN A 460 8.68 -38.99 24.92
C GLN A 460 8.02 -39.32 23.57
N PHE A 461 8.19 -38.43 22.61
CA PHE A 461 7.74 -38.62 21.22
C PHE A 461 8.66 -37.87 20.26
N ILE A 462 8.64 -38.28 19.00
CA ILE A 462 9.41 -37.67 17.93
C ILE A 462 8.50 -36.81 17.08
N LEU A 463 8.95 -35.60 16.76
CA LEU A 463 8.34 -34.74 15.76
C LEU A 463 9.27 -34.66 14.56
N SER A 464 8.81 -35.21 13.44
CA SER A 464 9.52 -35.10 12.17
C SER A 464 9.27 -33.75 11.53
N ARG A 465 10.25 -33.30 10.78
CA ARG A 465 10.14 -32.07 9.97
C ARG A 465 9.23 -32.24 8.75
N ASP A 466 8.92 -33.44 8.33
CA ASP A 466 8.28 -33.82 7.07
C ASP A 466 7.36 -32.73 6.49
N GLY A 467 7.81 -32.12 5.38
CA GLY A 467 7.05 -31.08 4.68
C GLY A 467 7.10 -29.68 5.31
N LEU A 468 7.75 -29.49 6.47
CA LEU A 468 7.89 -28.20 7.11
C LEU A 468 9.10 -27.43 6.54
N ALA A 469 8.91 -26.12 6.28
CA ALA A 469 9.99 -25.23 5.89
C ALA A 469 11.01 -25.05 7.04
N SER A 470 12.25 -24.64 6.71
CA SER A 470 13.21 -24.18 7.71
C SER A 470 12.63 -22.96 8.44
N GLY A 471 12.77 -22.90 9.75
CA GLY A 471 12.24 -21.79 10.53
C GLY A 471 11.95 -22.11 11.98
N LEU A 472 11.38 -21.12 12.67
CA LEU A 472 10.96 -21.17 14.06
C LEU A 472 9.50 -21.63 14.15
N TYR A 473 9.28 -22.63 15.00
CA TYR A 473 7.97 -23.18 15.33
C TYR A 473 7.72 -23.12 16.84
N ILE A 474 6.46 -23.08 17.23
CA ILE A 474 6.03 -23.10 18.63
C ILE A 474 5.26 -24.40 18.88
N LEU A 475 5.81 -25.26 19.72
CA LEU A 475 5.13 -26.46 20.23
C LEU A 475 4.32 -26.09 21.46
N THR A 476 3.03 -26.37 21.44
CA THR A 476 2.11 -26.20 22.57
C THR A 476 1.62 -27.58 23.01
N ILE A 477 1.71 -27.87 24.30
CA ILE A 477 1.15 -29.04 24.93
C ILE A 477 -0.10 -28.64 25.70
N SER A 478 -1.18 -29.39 25.55
CA SER A 478 -2.46 -29.16 26.27
C SER A 478 -3.03 -30.48 26.80
N ASP A 479 -3.83 -30.41 27.85
CA ASP A 479 -4.61 -31.54 28.33
C ASP A 479 -5.84 -31.81 27.44
N ARG A 480 -6.62 -32.85 27.80
CA ARG A 480 -7.83 -33.24 27.07
C ARG A 480 -8.91 -32.15 27.00
N ASN A 481 -8.90 -31.22 27.93
CA ASN A 481 -9.84 -30.11 28.02
C ASN A 481 -9.35 -28.86 27.25
N GLY A 482 -8.15 -28.95 26.62
CA GLY A 482 -7.53 -27.83 25.89
C GLY A 482 -6.76 -26.88 26.77
N ALA A 483 -6.62 -27.12 28.09
CA ALA A 483 -5.82 -26.29 28.98
C ALA A 483 -4.32 -26.48 28.66
N ILE A 484 -3.61 -25.38 28.42
CA ILE A 484 -2.20 -25.42 28.04
C ILE A 484 -1.36 -25.83 29.25
N LYS A 485 -0.56 -26.85 29.09
CA LYS A 485 0.39 -27.40 30.09
C LYS A 485 1.82 -26.90 29.85
N GLY A 486 2.16 -26.49 28.64
CA GLY A 486 3.48 -25.95 28.35
C GLY A 486 3.62 -25.51 26.90
N ARG A 487 4.66 -24.71 26.65
CA ARG A 487 5.09 -24.28 25.32
C ARG A 487 6.60 -24.28 25.22
N THR A 488 7.11 -24.60 24.05
CA THR A 488 8.54 -24.52 23.75
C THR A 488 8.77 -24.17 22.29
N ARG A 489 9.98 -23.76 21.94
CA ARG A 489 10.38 -23.40 20.59
C ARG A 489 11.09 -24.58 19.94
N ILE A 490 10.82 -24.79 18.66
CA ILE A 490 11.53 -25.75 17.82
C ILE A 490 12.08 -24.97 16.62
N ILE A 491 13.35 -25.16 16.32
CA ILE A 491 14.00 -24.56 15.16
C ILE A 491 14.38 -25.69 14.22
N TYR A 492 13.84 -25.69 13.00
CA TYR A 492 14.29 -26.55 11.91
C TYR A 492 15.20 -25.74 10.97
N LYS A 493 16.38 -26.33 10.65
CA LYS A 493 17.36 -25.73 9.72
C LYS A 493 17.01 -25.99 8.26
#